data_caf07b5e512bfd69906296486d89d1fa
#
_entry.id   caf07b5e512bfd69906296486d89d1fa
#
_cell.length_a   1.000
_cell.length_b   1.000
_cell.length_c   1.000
_cell.angle_alpha   90.00
_cell.angle_beta   90.00
_cell.angle_gamma   90.00
#
_symmetry.space_group_name_H-M   'P 1'
#
loop_
_entity.id
_entity.type
_entity.pdbx_description
1 polymer ?
#
loop_
_entity_poly.entity_id
_entity_poly.type
_entity_poly.pdbx_seq_one_letter_code
_entity_poly.pdbx_strand_id
1 'polypeptide(L)'
;YQGIGVAYYDFGNPDELGNPVAAYLFQGARIARISPRLSFDYEWNFGLSFGWKPYDEETNRLNMMMGSKMNAFLNVDFFLNWMVTREVDFSAGVSLSHFSNGNTKFPNAGLNSVGLRAGLTYNFGRNPSEAPTTTAYPAFPRHFSYDLTLFGSWRRKGIEDGDIQVAAPDAYTV
;
A
#
# COMPACT_ATOMS: atom_id res chain seq x y z
N TYR A 1 -14.47 6.56 -4.66
CA TYR A 1 -14.19 6.97 -3.28
C TYR A 1 -12.78 7.54 -3.16
N GLN A 2 -12.54 8.30 -2.10
CA GLN A 2 -11.26 8.90 -1.79
C GLN A 2 -11.18 9.19 -0.29
N GLY A 3 -9.97 9.31 0.26
CA GLY A 3 -9.78 9.57 1.68
C GLY A 3 -8.33 9.76 2.07
N ILE A 4 -8.10 9.69 3.38
CA ILE A 4 -6.78 9.70 4.00
C ILE A 4 -6.57 8.40 4.74
N GLY A 5 -5.34 7.89 4.73
CA GLY A 5 -4.99 6.65 5.40
C GLY A 5 -3.66 6.76 6.15
N VAL A 6 -3.48 5.83 7.07
CA VAL A 6 -2.23 5.60 7.78
C VAL A 6 -1.92 4.11 7.70
N ALA A 7 -0.68 3.77 7.40
CA ALA A 7 -0.21 2.38 7.36
C ALA A 7 1.08 2.22 8.18
N TYR A 8 1.18 1.13 8.89
CA TYR A 8 2.40 0.70 9.57
C TYR A 8 3.03 -0.45 8.79
N TYR A 9 4.34 -0.40 8.59
CA TYR A 9 5.09 -1.40 7.84
C TYR A 9 6.10 -2.10 8.74
N ASP A 10 6.04 -3.42 8.76
CA ASP A 10 7.08 -4.28 9.29
C ASP A 10 7.68 -5.07 8.12
N PHE A 11 8.94 -4.83 7.81
CA PHE A 11 9.65 -5.52 6.74
C PHE A 11 10.46 -6.72 7.25
N GLY A 12 10.24 -7.16 8.50
CA GLY A 12 10.96 -8.25 9.12
C GLY A 12 12.43 -7.97 9.40
N ASN A 13 12.89 -6.73 9.22
CA ASN A 13 14.26 -6.29 9.48
C ASN A 13 14.29 -4.87 10.07
N PRO A 14 13.81 -4.70 11.32
CA PRO A 14 13.74 -3.38 11.95
C PRO A 14 15.12 -2.78 12.24
N ASP A 15 16.16 -3.60 12.33
CA ASP A 15 17.51 -3.12 12.60
C ASP A 15 18.13 -2.40 11.40
N GLU A 16 17.80 -2.79 10.20
CA GLU A 16 18.32 -2.18 8.97
C GLU A 16 17.34 -1.16 8.36
N LEU A 17 16.05 -1.47 8.31
CA LEU A 17 15.05 -0.66 7.63
C LEU A 17 14.22 0.23 8.57
N GLY A 18 14.12 -0.15 9.84
CA GLY A 18 13.14 0.39 10.76
C GLY A 18 11.74 -0.18 10.51
N ASN A 19 10.77 0.36 11.24
CA ASN A 19 9.34 0.08 11.06
C ASN A 19 8.63 1.37 10.66
N PRO A 20 8.60 1.71 9.37
CA PRO A 20 8.06 2.99 8.94
C PRO A 20 6.53 3.05 9.03
N VAL A 21 6.04 4.26 9.24
CA VAL A 21 4.62 4.62 9.16
C VAL A 21 4.43 5.51 7.94
N ALA A 22 3.46 5.20 7.11
CA ALA A 22 3.05 6.06 6.00
C ALA A 22 1.74 6.79 6.33
N ALA A 23 1.67 8.07 5.96
CA ALA A 23 0.44 8.85 5.91
C ALA A 23 0.18 9.21 4.45
N TYR A 24 -1.03 8.94 3.96
CA TYR A 24 -1.30 9.03 2.53
C TYR A 24 -2.73 9.47 2.21
N LEU A 25 -2.89 9.98 1.02
CA LEU A 25 -4.17 10.16 0.35
C LEU A 25 -4.44 8.92 -0.50
N PHE A 26 -5.68 8.46 -0.52
CA PHE A 26 -6.10 7.39 -1.42
C PHE A 26 -7.26 7.79 -2.31
N GLN A 27 -7.32 7.18 -3.48
CA GLN A 27 -8.46 7.25 -4.38
C GLN A 27 -8.64 5.89 -5.05
N GLY A 28 -9.88 5.43 -5.11
CA GLY A 28 -10.20 4.17 -5.76
C GLY A 28 -11.51 4.25 -6.53
N ALA A 29 -11.66 3.32 -7.47
CA ALA A 29 -12.87 3.18 -8.24
C ALA A 29 -13.13 1.72 -8.62
N ARG A 30 -14.37 1.45 -8.95
CA ARG A 30 -14.77 0.16 -9.48
C ARG A 30 -14.37 0.04 -10.95
N ILE A 31 -13.65 -1.03 -11.26
CA ILE A 31 -13.33 -1.41 -12.65
C ILE A 31 -14.51 -2.16 -13.26
N ALA A 32 -15.04 -3.16 -12.53
CA ALA A 32 -16.12 -4.00 -13.02
C ALA A 32 -17.05 -4.47 -11.89
N ARG A 33 -18.34 -4.57 -12.19
CA ARG A 33 -19.31 -5.24 -11.33
C ARG A 33 -19.46 -6.69 -11.81
N ILE A 34 -19.08 -7.65 -10.97
CA ILE A 34 -19.15 -9.08 -11.27
C ILE A 34 -20.53 -9.62 -10.90
N SER A 35 -21.07 -9.17 -9.75
CA SER A 35 -22.41 -9.51 -9.28
C SER A 35 -23.00 -8.35 -8.46
N PRO A 36 -24.27 -8.43 -8.00
CA PRO A 36 -24.84 -7.40 -7.13
C PRO A 36 -24.03 -7.13 -5.85
N ARG A 37 -23.25 -8.11 -5.38
CA ARG A 37 -22.46 -8.04 -4.14
C ARG A 37 -20.96 -8.12 -4.34
N LEU A 38 -20.47 -8.35 -5.57
CA LEU A 38 -19.05 -8.54 -5.86
C LEU A 38 -18.62 -7.61 -6.98
N SER A 39 -17.55 -6.87 -6.73
CA SER A 39 -16.90 -6.02 -7.73
C SER A 39 -15.40 -6.27 -7.80
N PHE A 40 -14.81 -5.86 -8.91
CA PHE A 40 -13.37 -5.74 -9.08
C PHE A 40 -13.03 -4.26 -9.09
N ASP A 41 -12.18 -3.86 -8.15
CA ASP A 41 -11.88 -2.47 -7.84
C ASP A 41 -10.36 -2.24 -7.90
N TYR A 42 -9.97 -0.97 -8.05
CA TYR A 42 -8.59 -0.53 -7.86
C TYR A 42 -8.54 0.62 -6.86
N GLU A 43 -7.39 0.78 -6.24
CA GLU A 43 -7.06 1.91 -5.39
C GLU A 43 -5.61 2.30 -5.61
N TRP A 44 -5.32 3.59 -5.62
CA TRP A 44 -3.96 4.10 -5.57
C TRP A 44 -3.80 5.02 -4.37
N ASN A 45 -2.61 4.97 -3.79
CA ASN A 45 -2.25 5.71 -2.59
C ASN A 45 -0.98 6.53 -2.87
N PHE A 46 -0.97 7.76 -2.42
CA PHE A 46 0.18 8.65 -2.50
C PHE A 46 0.39 9.37 -1.19
N GLY A 47 1.62 9.37 -0.67
CA GLY A 47 1.92 9.99 0.60
C GLY A 47 3.40 10.01 0.97
N LEU A 48 3.64 10.16 2.26
CA LEU A 48 4.98 10.18 2.85
C LEU A 48 5.07 9.10 3.91
N SER A 49 6.23 8.46 3.99
CA SER A 49 6.55 7.48 5.02
C SER A 49 7.71 7.96 5.88
N PHE A 50 7.64 7.68 7.18
CA PHE A 50 8.55 8.17 8.21
C PHE A 50 9.00 6.99 9.08
N GLY A 51 10.13 7.13 9.77
CA GLY A 51 10.62 6.11 10.69
C GLY A 51 11.57 5.09 10.04
N TRP A 52 12.03 5.36 8.84
CA TRP A 52 13.08 4.60 8.21
C TRP A 52 14.42 4.76 8.93
N LYS A 53 15.20 3.69 9.00
CA LYS A 53 16.61 3.75 9.36
C LYS A 53 17.41 3.96 8.07
N PRO A 54 18.01 5.14 7.84
CA PRO A 54 18.76 5.39 6.62
C PRO A 54 20.09 4.65 6.63
N TYR A 55 20.71 4.59 5.45
CA TYR A 55 22.12 4.20 5.31
C TYR A 55 23.01 5.06 6.22
N ASP A 56 23.96 4.39 6.84
CA ASP A 56 25.01 5.00 7.64
C ASP A 56 26.29 4.15 7.53
N GLU A 57 27.42 4.80 7.28
CA GLU A 57 28.70 4.10 7.03
C GLU A 57 29.21 3.29 8.23
N GLU A 58 28.84 3.68 9.43
CA GLU A 58 29.33 3.00 10.65
C GLU A 58 28.29 2.00 11.18
N THR A 59 27.02 2.37 11.17
CA THR A 59 25.98 1.64 11.91
C THR A 59 24.97 0.92 11.02
N ASN A 60 24.86 1.27 9.72
CA ASN A 60 23.85 0.68 8.81
C ASN A 60 24.33 0.60 7.35
N ARG A 61 25.51 0.02 7.14
CA ARG A 61 26.18 -0.05 5.83
C ARG A 61 25.46 -0.91 4.78
N LEU A 62 24.63 -1.86 5.24
CA LEU A 62 23.94 -2.79 4.34
C LEU A 62 22.65 -2.20 3.75
N ASN A 63 22.15 -1.10 4.31
CA ASN A 63 20.95 -0.46 3.78
C ASN A 63 21.26 0.41 2.56
N MET A 64 21.40 -0.22 1.40
CA MET A 64 21.56 0.49 0.13
C MET A 64 20.24 1.02 -0.44
N MET A 65 19.11 0.73 0.20
CA MET A 65 17.78 1.09 -0.30
C MET A 65 17.34 2.50 0.09
N MET A 66 17.64 2.89 1.34
CA MET A 66 17.11 4.13 1.92
C MET A 66 18.21 5.01 2.50
N GLY A 67 18.45 6.16 1.88
CA GLY A 67 19.39 7.18 2.39
C GLY A 67 18.74 8.20 3.30
N SER A 68 17.42 8.18 3.51
CA SER A 68 16.69 9.17 4.29
C SER A 68 15.66 8.57 5.25
N LYS A 69 15.38 9.30 6.35
CA LYS A 69 14.36 8.91 7.35
C LYS A 69 12.92 9.12 6.88
N MET A 70 12.75 9.92 5.83
CA MET A 70 11.46 10.24 5.20
C MET A 70 11.55 9.91 3.71
N ASN A 71 10.55 9.18 3.21
CA ASN A 71 10.49 8.76 1.81
C ASN A 71 9.08 8.95 1.26
N ALA A 72 8.98 9.17 -0.05
CA ALA A 72 7.69 9.10 -0.74
C ALA A 72 7.13 7.68 -0.63
N PHE A 73 5.82 7.59 -0.54
CA PHE A 73 5.04 6.37 -0.54
C PHE A 73 4.07 6.40 -1.72
N LEU A 74 4.16 5.37 -2.56
CA LEU A 74 3.26 5.12 -3.68
C LEU A 74 2.74 3.70 -3.54
N ASN A 75 1.43 3.51 -3.72
CA ASN A 75 0.86 2.17 -3.73
C ASN A 75 -0.26 2.08 -4.76
N VAL A 76 -0.41 0.90 -5.36
CA VAL A 76 -1.53 0.56 -6.25
C VAL A 76 -2.05 -0.82 -5.86
N ASP A 77 -3.34 -0.89 -5.63
CA ASP A 77 -4.05 -2.10 -5.27
C ASP A 77 -5.06 -2.50 -6.35
N PHE A 78 -5.18 -3.80 -6.60
CA PHE A 78 -6.25 -4.41 -7.37
C PHE A 78 -6.89 -5.51 -6.53
N PHE A 79 -8.20 -5.43 -6.33
CA PHE A 79 -8.87 -6.35 -5.42
C PHE A 79 -10.32 -6.63 -5.79
N LEU A 80 -10.78 -7.79 -5.35
CA LEU A 80 -12.20 -8.12 -5.30
C LEU A 80 -12.78 -7.54 -4.02
N ASN A 81 -13.89 -6.82 -4.15
CA ASN A 81 -14.64 -6.28 -3.02
C ASN A 81 -15.99 -6.96 -2.94
N TRP A 82 -16.23 -7.64 -1.82
CA TRP A 82 -17.46 -8.37 -1.55
C TRP A 82 -18.27 -7.71 -0.45
N MET A 83 -19.48 -7.28 -0.78
CA MET A 83 -20.46 -6.78 0.18
C MET A 83 -21.02 -7.95 1.01
N VAL A 84 -20.47 -8.14 2.21
CA VAL A 84 -20.88 -9.21 3.14
C VAL A 84 -22.21 -8.87 3.79
N THR A 85 -22.32 -7.64 4.32
CA THR A 85 -23.56 -7.07 4.86
C THR A 85 -23.85 -5.72 4.21
N ARG A 86 -24.86 -5.01 4.69
CA ARG A 86 -25.12 -3.63 4.24
C ARG A 86 -24.03 -2.66 4.64
N GLU A 87 -23.42 -2.91 5.79
CA GLU A 87 -22.41 -2.03 6.38
C GLU A 87 -20.99 -2.53 6.13
N VAL A 88 -20.79 -3.85 5.94
CA VAL A 88 -19.46 -4.47 5.90
C VAL A 88 -19.14 -5.01 4.54
N ASP A 89 -18.01 -4.58 3.98
CA ASP A 89 -17.37 -5.18 2.83
C ASP A 89 -16.09 -5.90 3.25
N PHE A 90 -15.83 -7.05 2.62
CA PHE A 90 -14.55 -7.74 2.66
C PHE A 90 -13.84 -7.57 1.31
N SER A 91 -12.57 -7.23 1.34
CA SER A 91 -11.75 -7.12 0.13
C SER A 91 -10.55 -8.06 0.19
N ALA A 92 -10.15 -8.60 -0.95
CA ALA A 92 -8.94 -9.40 -1.11
C ALA A 92 -8.34 -9.19 -2.50
N GLY A 93 -7.01 -9.10 -2.58
CA GLY A 93 -6.34 -8.83 -3.83
C GLY A 93 -4.83 -8.72 -3.72
N VAL A 94 -4.25 -7.96 -4.65
CA VAL A 94 -2.81 -7.73 -4.73
C VAL A 94 -2.50 -6.25 -4.50
N SER A 95 -1.34 -6.00 -3.93
CA SER A 95 -0.84 -4.67 -3.60
C SER A 95 0.58 -4.50 -4.13
N LEU A 96 0.86 -3.35 -4.72
CA LEU A 96 2.15 -2.95 -5.25
C LEU A 96 2.56 -1.67 -4.56
N SER A 97 3.62 -1.70 -3.76
CA SER A 97 4.11 -0.54 -3.02
C SER A 97 5.51 -0.14 -3.47
N HIS A 98 5.77 1.15 -3.48
CA HIS A 98 7.07 1.74 -3.76
C HIS A 98 7.41 2.82 -2.73
N PHE A 99 8.65 2.76 -2.23
CA PHE A 99 9.20 3.76 -1.32
C PHE A 99 10.51 4.27 -1.88
N SER A 100 10.69 5.59 -1.94
CA SER A 100 11.93 6.23 -2.35
C SER A 100 12.00 7.69 -1.90
N ASN A 101 13.19 8.25 -1.86
CA ASN A 101 13.38 9.68 -1.57
C ASN A 101 13.55 10.54 -2.83
N GLY A 102 13.32 9.96 -4.04
CA GLY A 102 13.48 10.70 -5.29
C GLY A 102 14.92 11.14 -5.57
N ASN A 103 15.92 10.38 -5.11
CA ASN A 103 17.36 10.69 -5.23
C ASN A 103 17.81 11.98 -4.55
N THR A 104 17.07 12.45 -3.56
CA THR A 104 17.48 13.61 -2.76
C THR A 104 18.62 13.31 -1.80
N LYS A 105 18.81 12.03 -1.46
CA LYS A 105 19.93 11.54 -0.62
C LYS A 105 20.27 10.10 -0.98
N PHE A 106 21.56 9.82 -1.21
CA PHE A 106 22.06 8.49 -1.50
C PHE A 106 22.47 7.69 -0.25
N PRO A 107 22.41 6.34 -0.33
CA PRO A 107 21.87 5.53 -1.42
C PRO A 107 20.33 5.62 -1.51
N ASN A 108 19.79 5.42 -2.70
CA ASN A 108 18.34 5.39 -2.92
C ASN A 108 18.00 4.40 -4.05
N ALA A 109 18.26 3.13 -3.83
CA ALA A 109 17.76 2.08 -4.72
C ALA A 109 16.22 1.97 -4.67
N GLY A 110 15.62 2.50 -3.61
CA GLY A 110 14.19 2.40 -3.33
C GLY A 110 13.78 0.99 -2.88
N LEU A 111 12.57 0.86 -2.40
CA LEU A 111 11.99 -0.40 -2.00
C LEU A 111 10.69 -0.64 -2.78
N ASN A 112 10.67 -1.71 -3.56
CA ASN A 112 9.46 -2.19 -4.23
C ASN A 112 8.96 -3.43 -3.50
N SER A 113 7.65 -3.50 -3.28
CA SER A 113 7.01 -4.63 -2.62
C SER A 113 5.77 -5.05 -3.41
N VAL A 114 5.61 -6.35 -3.60
CA VAL A 114 4.43 -6.96 -4.20
C VAL A 114 3.88 -7.96 -3.20
N GLY A 115 2.60 -7.88 -2.90
CA GLY A 115 2.02 -8.76 -1.90
C GLY A 115 0.53 -8.98 -2.04
N LEU A 116 0.00 -9.80 -1.14
CA LEU A 116 -1.43 -10.00 -0.99
C LEU A 116 -1.98 -9.00 0.02
N ARG A 117 -3.22 -8.55 -0.23
CA ARG A 117 -3.97 -7.74 0.73
C ARG A 117 -5.27 -8.43 1.10
N ALA A 118 -5.72 -8.21 2.32
CA ALA A 118 -7.07 -8.50 2.77
C ALA A 118 -7.55 -7.33 3.63
N GLY A 119 -8.80 -6.91 3.49
CA GLY A 119 -9.33 -5.74 4.16
C GLY A 119 -10.78 -5.90 4.57
N LEU A 120 -11.19 -5.16 5.59
CA LEU A 120 -12.57 -5.00 6.03
C LEU A 120 -12.91 -3.51 5.99
N THR A 121 -13.98 -3.16 5.29
CA THR A 121 -14.49 -1.79 5.21
C THR A 121 -15.84 -1.69 5.89
N TYR A 122 -15.96 -0.79 6.86
CA TYR A 122 -17.25 -0.48 7.48
C TYR A 122 -17.81 0.81 6.88
N ASN A 123 -18.99 0.71 6.28
CA ASN A 123 -19.67 1.81 5.60
C ASN A 123 -20.79 2.39 6.45
N PHE A 124 -20.70 3.67 6.79
CA PHE A 124 -21.74 4.37 7.53
C PHE A 124 -22.80 4.90 6.57
N GLY A 125 -24.08 4.56 6.83
CA GLY A 125 -25.21 5.12 6.10
C GLY A 125 -25.31 4.69 4.63
N ARG A 126 -24.71 3.56 4.24
CA ARG A 126 -24.90 3.01 2.89
C ARG A 126 -26.38 2.74 2.62
N ASN A 127 -26.93 3.40 1.61
CA ASN A 127 -28.28 3.14 1.12
C ASN A 127 -28.25 2.21 -0.09
N PRO A 128 -28.69 0.94 0.02
CA PRO A 128 -28.65 -0.02 -1.08
C PRO A 128 -29.57 0.33 -2.26
N SER A 129 -30.54 1.23 -2.06
CA SER A 129 -31.49 1.65 -3.10
C SER A 129 -30.92 2.67 -4.08
N GLU A 130 -29.77 3.25 -3.80
CA GLU A 130 -29.08 4.13 -4.73
C GLU A 130 -28.23 3.32 -5.72
N ALA A 131 -28.92 2.53 -6.58
CA ALA A 131 -28.29 2.10 -7.82
C ALA A 131 -27.92 3.36 -8.61
N PRO A 132 -26.70 3.48 -9.17
CA PRO A 132 -26.34 4.62 -9.98
C PRO A 132 -27.28 4.71 -11.17
N THR A 133 -28.22 5.62 -11.11
CA THR A 133 -29.02 6.02 -12.26
C THR A 133 -28.11 6.75 -13.22
N THR A 134 -27.96 6.21 -14.41
CA THR A 134 -27.02 6.60 -15.47
C THR A 134 -27.35 7.95 -16.14
N THR A 135 -27.99 8.88 -15.50
CA THR A 135 -28.32 10.16 -16.12
C THR A 135 -28.33 11.30 -15.09
N ALA A 136 -27.39 12.21 -15.27
CA ALA A 136 -27.01 13.37 -14.47
C ALA A 136 -25.95 13.01 -13.40
N TYR A 137 -24.89 13.82 -13.36
CA TYR A 137 -23.88 13.76 -12.30
C TYR A 137 -24.57 13.76 -10.93
N PRO A 138 -24.69 12.63 -10.24
CA PRO A 138 -25.32 12.62 -8.93
C PRO A 138 -24.44 13.46 -8.02
N ALA A 139 -25.05 14.35 -7.24
CA ALA A 139 -24.37 14.92 -6.09
C ALA A 139 -23.81 13.74 -5.29
N PHE A 140 -22.47 13.66 -5.15
CA PHE A 140 -21.83 12.61 -4.39
C PHE A 140 -22.45 12.54 -3.00
N PRO A 141 -23.21 11.51 -2.65
CA PRO A 141 -23.72 11.40 -1.29
C PRO A 141 -22.49 11.30 -0.37
N ARG A 142 -22.37 12.27 0.54
CA ARG A 142 -21.29 12.26 1.53
C ARG A 142 -21.56 11.10 2.47
N HIS A 143 -20.73 10.08 2.42
CA HIS A 143 -20.73 8.99 3.39
C HIS A 143 -19.30 8.78 3.88
N PHE A 144 -19.19 8.27 5.10
CA PHE A 144 -17.90 7.90 5.69
C PHE A 144 -17.79 6.37 5.73
N SER A 145 -16.62 5.87 5.44
CA SER A 145 -16.24 4.48 5.65
C SER A 145 -14.90 4.39 6.36
N TYR A 146 -14.71 3.35 7.16
CA TYR A 146 -13.42 2.97 7.68
C TYR A 146 -12.97 1.70 7.00
N ASP A 147 -11.73 1.68 6.54
CA ASP A 147 -11.08 0.51 5.95
C ASP A 147 -9.91 0.08 6.82
N LEU A 148 -9.86 -1.22 7.10
CA LEU A 148 -8.70 -1.88 7.70
C LEU A 148 -8.18 -2.89 6.69
N THR A 149 -6.96 -2.69 6.21
CA THR A 149 -6.31 -3.56 5.24
C THR A 149 -5.05 -4.17 5.85
N LEU A 150 -4.94 -5.49 5.76
CA LEU A 150 -3.72 -6.24 6.06
C LEU A 150 -3.00 -6.53 4.75
N PHE A 151 -1.71 -6.31 4.77
CA PHE A 151 -0.83 -6.52 3.62
C PHE A 151 0.30 -7.46 4.01
N GLY A 152 0.60 -8.42 3.15
CA GLY A 152 1.75 -9.31 3.29
C GLY A 152 2.47 -9.45 1.96
N SER A 153 3.79 -9.41 1.97
CA SER A 153 4.60 -9.46 0.76
C SER A 153 5.89 -10.25 0.92
N TRP A 154 6.45 -10.61 -0.23
CA TRP A 154 7.81 -11.16 -0.33
C TRP A 154 8.68 -10.15 -1.05
N ARG A 155 9.90 -9.98 -0.59
CA ARG A 155 10.90 -9.16 -1.26
C ARG A 155 12.21 -9.93 -1.42
N ARG A 156 12.96 -9.55 -2.44
CA ARG A 156 14.36 -9.98 -2.59
C ARG A 156 15.25 -8.76 -2.38
N LYS A 157 16.31 -8.96 -1.60
CA LYS A 157 17.39 -8.02 -1.45
C LYS A 157 18.58 -8.55 -2.24
N GLY A 158 19.19 -7.73 -3.08
CA GLY A 158 20.40 -8.04 -3.81
C GLY A 158 21.29 -6.80 -3.88
N ILE A 159 22.61 -7.02 -3.89
CA ILE A 159 23.60 -6.00 -4.18
C ILE A 159 24.29 -6.46 -5.46
N GLU A 160 24.23 -5.64 -6.50
CA GLU A 160 25.08 -5.80 -7.66
C GLU A 160 26.38 -5.06 -7.36
N ASP A 161 27.46 -5.81 -7.12
CA ASP A 161 28.80 -5.26 -6.97
C ASP A 161 29.67 -5.83 -8.09
N GLY A 162 29.88 -5.04 -9.14
CA GLY A 162 30.67 -5.41 -10.29
C GLY A 162 30.24 -6.74 -10.94
N ASP A 163 31.15 -7.69 -11.06
CA ASP A 163 30.91 -9.02 -11.65
C ASP A 163 30.43 -10.06 -10.64
N ILE A 164 30.15 -9.70 -9.39
CA ILE A 164 29.71 -10.61 -8.35
C ILE A 164 28.26 -10.29 -7.96
N GLN A 165 27.31 -11.08 -8.46
CA GLN A 165 25.96 -11.12 -7.92
C GLN A 165 25.98 -11.80 -6.56
N VAL A 166 26.02 -11.02 -5.50
CA VAL A 166 25.74 -11.53 -4.16
C VAL A 166 24.22 -11.51 -3.98
N ALA A 167 23.58 -12.60 -4.34
CA ALA A 167 22.19 -12.82 -3.95
C ALA A 167 22.16 -12.93 -2.42
N ALA A 168 21.49 -12.00 -1.76
CA ALA A 168 21.17 -12.20 -0.35
C ALA A 168 20.29 -13.46 -0.24
N PRO A 169 20.62 -14.40 0.65
CA PRO A 169 20.03 -15.74 0.63
C PRO A 169 18.56 -15.79 1.02
N ASP A 170 17.96 -14.70 1.51
CA ASP A 170 16.65 -14.78 2.13
C ASP A 170 15.61 -13.89 1.45
N ALA A 171 14.51 -14.53 1.05
CA ALA A 171 13.25 -13.86 0.81
C ALA A 171 12.63 -13.55 2.18
N TYR A 172 12.44 -12.28 2.50
CA TYR A 172 11.71 -11.88 3.69
C TYR A 172 10.23 -11.94 3.41
N THR A 173 9.49 -12.67 4.25
CA THR A 173 8.03 -12.61 4.31
C THR A 173 7.66 -11.51 5.31
N VAL A 174 6.82 -10.59 4.92
CA VAL A 174 6.24 -9.57 5.78
C VAL A 174 4.77 -9.90 5.98
#